data_b47961d12242a47bd9386054efcaf984
#
_entry.id   b47961d12242a47bd9386054efcaf984
#
_cell.length_a   1.000
_cell.length_b   1.000
_cell.length_c   1.000
_cell.angle_alpha   90.00
_cell.angle_beta   90.00
_cell.angle_gamma   90.00
#
_symmetry.space_group_name_H-M   'P 1'
#
loop_
_entity.id
_entity.type
_entity.pdbx_description
1 polymer ?
#
loop_
_entity_poly.entity_id
_entity_poly.type
_entity_poly.pdbx_seq_one_letter_code
_entity_poly.pdbx_strand_id
1 'polypeptide(L)'
;MSNKLNNAGQNILKRIKKSFFIFFILILALIIRLSYLSICKYEAYTSKIENQSIQKLNLNSGRGIIYDRNNKPLTDTQKTQVICIPKSTITGNYKNINLIKEASHLDENDIFKAVQKQINSELIEIEVSNLEKKDIEKLNKINVIVEQKINRYSSNNLLSHTIGYINQTDKNGVSGIEKSMNSELKNSNEKYISVFKAGDLGVKNGLKLVEGSISKVSNNDKTSKLTIDSNIQKKLEKIVDKEENPSAVVISNIQTGEILAMTSRPNFKQNNIKESLNKN
;
A
#
# COMPACT_ATOMS: atom_id res chain seq x y z
N MET A 1 -10.31 51.20 66.15
CA MET A 1 -10.70 49.86 65.63
C MET A 1 -10.82 49.82 64.11
N SER A 2 -11.22 50.89 63.47
CA SER A 2 -11.43 51.05 62.00
C SER A 2 -10.16 50.87 61.16
N ASN A 3 -8.98 51.36 61.56
CA ASN A 3 -7.74 51.28 60.81
C ASN A 3 -7.15 49.86 60.71
N LYS A 4 -7.42 48.95 61.66
CA LYS A 4 -6.95 47.54 61.61
C LYS A 4 -7.76 46.73 60.65
N LEU A 5 -9.08 46.98 60.44
CA LEU A 5 -9.97 46.31 59.49
C LEU A 5 -9.65 46.71 58.03
N ASN A 6 -9.30 47.97 57.80
CA ASN A 6 -8.87 48.45 56.47
C ASN A 6 -7.54 47.85 56.04
N ASN A 7 -6.58 47.70 56.97
CA ASN A 7 -5.29 47.06 56.65
C ASN A 7 -5.43 45.55 56.42
N ALA A 8 -6.34 44.85 57.08
CA ALA A 8 -6.62 43.43 56.83
C ALA A 8 -7.26 43.23 55.48
N GLY A 9 -8.23 44.06 55.09
CA GLY A 9 -8.87 44.04 53.76
C GLY A 9 -7.90 44.28 52.60
N GLN A 10 -7.00 45.28 52.79
CA GLN A 10 -5.98 45.55 51.76
C GLN A 10 -4.96 44.41 51.61
N ASN A 11 -4.59 43.73 52.69
CA ASN A 11 -3.71 42.56 52.63
C ASN A 11 -4.37 41.34 51.94
N ILE A 12 -5.66 41.14 52.15
CA ILE A 12 -6.44 40.09 51.45
C ILE A 12 -6.50 40.39 49.96
N LEU A 13 -6.81 41.63 49.54
CA LEU A 13 -6.82 42.05 48.16
C LEU A 13 -5.47 41.90 47.47
N LYS A 14 -4.37 42.22 48.16
CA LYS A 14 -3.00 42.00 47.64
C LYS A 14 -2.71 40.52 47.44
N ARG A 15 -3.13 39.65 48.34
CA ARG A 15 -2.97 38.18 48.22
C ARG A 15 -3.80 37.63 47.04
N ILE A 16 -5.04 38.08 46.90
CA ILE A 16 -5.91 37.69 45.79
C ILE A 16 -5.28 38.12 44.45
N LYS A 17 -4.84 39.39 44.34
CA LYS A 17 -4.17 39.85 43.11
C LYS A 17 -2.91 39.05 42.77
N LYS A 18 -2.11 38.71 43.80
CA LYS A 18 -0.90 37.89 43.62
C LYS A 18 -1.25 36.46 43.15
N SER A 19 -2.29 35.84 43.72
CA SER A 19 -2.76 34.52 43.29
C SER A 19 -3.30 34.55 41.84
N PHE A 20 -4.06 35.58 41.49
CA PHE A 20 -4.55 35.80 40.12
C PHE A 20 -3.41 35.98 39.11
N PHE A 21 -2.37 36.72 39.49
CA PHE A 21 -1.19 36.94 38.65
C PHE A 21 -0.40 35.64 38.44
N ILE A 22 -0.24 34.82 39.47
CA ILE A 22 0.40 33.49 39.33
C ILE A 22 -0.42 32.58 38.41
N PHE A 23 -1.75 32.57 38.59
CA PHE A 23 -2.63 31.78 37.73
C PHE A 23 -2.61 32.22 36.26
N PHE A 24 -2.54 33.54 36.05
CA PHE A 24 -2.39 34.10 34.69
C PHE A 24 -1.08 33.68 34.03
N ILE A 25 0.04 33.69 34.76
CA ILE A 25 1.34 33.22 34.26
C ILE A 25 1.28 31.74 33.90
N LEU A 26 0.61 30.90 34.71
CA LEU A 26 0.45 29.49 34.41
C LEU A 26 -0.38 29.24 33.12
N ILE A 27 -1.46 29.97 32.94
CA ILE A 27 -2.27 29.90 31.72
C ILE A 27 -1.44 30.34 30.50
N LEU A 28 -0.69 31.46 30.64
CA LEU A 28 0.16 31.93 29.55
C LEU A 28 1.23 30.91 29.16
N ALA A 29 1.84 30.25 30.13
CA ALA A 29 2.83 29.18 29.91
C ALA A 29 2.18 27.96 29.17
N LEU A 30 0.94 27.59 29.53
CA LEU A 30 0.21 26.53 28.83
C LEU A 30 -0.11 26.91 27.38
N ILE A 31 -0.53 28.17 27.15
CA ILE A 31 -0.81 28.65 25.78
C ILE A 31 0.46 28.63 24.94
N ILE A 32 1.58 29.11 25.45
CA ILE A 32 2.87 29.08 24.76
C ILE A 32 3.29 27.65 24.46
N ARG A 33 3.12 26.72 25.40
CA ARG A 33 3.46 25.33 25.23
C ARG A 33 2.56 24.66 24.19
N LEU A 34 1.26 24.90 24.20
CA LEU A 34 0.32 24.40 23.20
C LEU A 34 0.64 24.95 21.80
N SER A 35 0.95 26.23 21.69
CA SER A 35 1.35 26.84 20.41
C SER A 35 2.66 26.25 19.91
N TYR A 36 3.64 26.03 20.76
CA TYR A 36 4.88 25.36 20.40
C TYR A 36 4.65 23.94 19.88
N LEU A 37 3.81 23.15 20.56
CA LEU A 37 3.47 21.78 20.12
C LEU A 37 2.71 21.79 18.81
N SER A 38 1.76 22.71 18.64
CA SER A 38 0.92 22.81 17.46
C SER A 38 1.64 23.32 16.21
N ILE A 39 2.64 24.21 16.37
CA ILE A 39 3.34 24.82 15.24
C ILE A 39 4.69 24.13 14.99
N CYS A 40 5.54 24.02 16.01
CA CYS A 40 6.92 23.55 15.84
C CYS A 40 7.05 22.02 15.85
N LYS A 41 6.14 21.31 16.52
CA LYS A 41 6.19 19.85 16.65
C LYS A 41 5.11 19.11 15.83
N TYR A 42 4.28 19.83 15.11
CA TYR A 42 3.18 19.27 14.32
C TYR A 42 3.66 18.15 13.39
N GLU A 43 4.63 18.42 12.53
CA GLU A 43 5.14 17.44 11.56
C GLU A 43 5.76 16.21 12.25
N ALA A 44 6.50 16.41 13.35
CA ALA A 44 7.12 15.32 14.08
C ALA A 44 6.10 14.41 14.80
N TYR A 45 5.00 14.97 15.29
CA TYR A 45 3.92 14.17 15.89
C TYR A 45 3.03 13.53 14.82
N THR A 46 2.73 14.24 13.74
CA THR A 46 1.97 13.69 12.62
C THR A 46 2.70 12.51 12.00
N SER A 47 4.00 12.61 11.75
CA SER A 47 4.78 11.49 11.23
C SER A 47 4.85 10.28 12.18
N LYS A 48 4.87 10.51 13.49
CA LYS A 48 4.81 9.43 14.49
C LYS A 48 3.44 8.74 14.51
N ILE A 49 2.36 9.52 14.45
CA ILE A 49 0.99 9.00 14.38
C ILE A 49 0.81 8.22 13.08
N GLU A 50 1.28 8.76 11.96
CA GLU A 50 1.25 8.09 10.66
C GLU A 50 1.98 6.75 10.70
N ASN A 51 3.16 6.69 11.30
CA ASN A 51 3.93 5.45 11.36
C ASN A 51 3.36 4.40 12.34
N GLN A 52 2.60 4.80 13.35
CA GLN A 52 2.05 3.90 14.37
C GLN A 52 0.61 3.47 14.12
N SER A 53 -0.17 4.30 13.44
CA SER A 53 -1.63 4.12 13.30
C SER A 53 -2.08 3.89 11.86
N ILE A 54 -1.19 4.03 10.87
CA ILE A 54 -1.55 3.86 9.47
C ILE A 54 -1.12 2.50 8.96
N GLN A 55 -2.09 1.73 8.54
CA GLN A 55 -1.84 0.56 7.71
C GLN A 55 -1.89 0.98 6.24
N LYS A 56 -0.81 0.74 5.50
CA LYS A 56 -0.71 1.03 4.06
C LYS A 56 -0.99 -0.23 3.26
N LEU A 57 -1.90 -0.13 2.32
CA LEU A 57 -2.12 -1.13 1.30
C LEU A 57 -1.58 -0.63 -0.03
N ASN A 58 -0.53 -1.25 -0.53
CA ASN A 58 0.08 -0.85 -1.79
C ASN A 58 -0.77 -1.34 -2.97
N LEU A 59 -1.17 -0.41 -3.83
CA LEU A 59 -1.94 -0.67 -5.04
C LEU A 59 -1.05 -0.95 -6.26
N ASN A 60 0.24 -0.66 -6.17
CA ASN A 60 1.23 -1.00 -7.18
C ASN A 60 2.59 -1.34 -6.54
N SER A 61 3.57 -1.67 -7.38
CA SER A 61 4.92 -2.02 -6.92
C SER A 61 5.75 -0.82 -6.44
N GLY A 62 5.37 0.41 -6.80
CA GLY A 62 6.18 1.61 -6.57
C GLY A 62 7.51 1.60 -7.33
N ARG A 63 7.58 0.89 -8.46
CA ARG A 63 8.80 0.75 -9.27
C ARG A 63 8.58 1.21 -10.70
N GLY A 64 9.68 1.60 -11.35
CA GLY A 64 9.70 1.99 -12.74
C GLY A 64 9.28 0.87 -13.70
N ILE A 65 8.61 1.22 -14.77
CA ILE A 65 8.11 0.26 -15.76
C ILE A 65 9.25 -0.19 -16.67
N ILE A 66 9.32 -1.49 -16.95
CA ILE A 66 10.23 -2.08 -17.93
C ILE A 66 9.46 -2.23 -19.24
N TYR A 67 9.99 -1.68 -20.32
CA TYR A 67 9.40 -1.72 -21.66
C TYR A 67 10.18 -2.62 -22.60
N ASP A 68 9.49 -3.15 -23.60
CA ASP A 68 10.11 -3.80 -24.76
C ASP A 68 10.67 -2.77 -25.76
N ARG A 69 11.32 -3.24 -26.83
CA ARG A 69 11.86 -2.38 -27.88
C ARG A 69 10.81 -1.49 -28.58
N ASN A 70 9.55 -1.89 -28.55
CA ASN A 70 8.42 -1.22 -29.21
C ASN A 70 7.62 -0.34 -28.23
N ASN A 71 8.18 -0.02 -27.04
CA ASN A 71 7.54 0.73 -25.96
C ASN A 71 6.27 0.04 -25.40
N LYS A 72 6.16 -1.29 -25.52
CA LYS A 72 5.10 -2.06 -24.82
C LYS A 72 5.58 -2.40 -23.43
N PRO A 73 4.76 -2.17 -22.38
CA PRO A 73 5.15 -2.50 -21.03
C PRO A 73 5.25 -4.02 -20.84
N LEU A 74 6.34 -4.46 -20.21
CA LEU A 74 6.60 -5.85 -19.82
C LEU A 74 6.25 -6.08 -18.35
N THR A 75 6.23 -5.02 -17.54
CA THR A 75 5.82 -5.04 -16.14
C THR A 75 4.64 -4.09 -15.91
N ASP A 76 3.94 -4.24 -14.78
CA ASP A 76 2.77 -3.45 -14.40
C ASP A 76 1.61 -3.49 -15.43
N THR A 77 1.48 -4.62 -16.12
CA THR A 77 0.51 -4.78 -17.22
C THR A 77 -0.83 -5.33 -16.79
N GLN A 78 -0.88 -6.01 -15.65
CA GLN A 78 -2.09 -6.67 -15.17
C GLN A 78 -2.76 -5.84 -14.10
N LYS A 79 -3.99 -5.42 -14.35
CA LYS A 79 -4.84 -4.73 -13.38
C LYS A 79 -5.85 -5.73 -12.83
N THR A 80 -5.93 -5.81 -11.52
CA THR A 80 -6.97 -6.57 -10.81
C THR A 80 -7.78 -5.61 -9.95
N GLN A 81 -9.06 -5.84 -9.84
CA GLN A 81 -9.90 -5.10 -8.91
C GLN A 81 -9.80 -5.78 -7.55
N VAL A 82 -9.64 -5.00 -6.50
CA VAL A 82 -9.53 -5.49 -5.13
C VAL A 82 -10.55 -4.79 -4.26
N ILE A 83 -11.15 -5.56 -3.36
CA ILE A 83 -11.93 -5.02 -2.26
C ILE A 83 -11.07 -4.99 -1.02
N CYS A 84 -11.09 -3.87 -0.33
CA CYS A 84 -10.37 -3.65 0.91
C CYS A 84 -11.39 -3.54 2.04
N ILE A 85 -11.41 -4.56 2.88
CA ILE A 85 -12.42 -4.73 3.92
C ILE A 85 -11.77 -4.48 5.28
N PRO A 86 -12.16 -3.43 6.03
CA PRO A 86 -11.75 -3.29 7.41
C PRO A 86 -12.23 -4.49 8.24
N LYS A 87 -11.35 -5.09 9.03
CA LYS A 87 -11.69 -6.26 9.86
C LYS A 87 -12.88 -5.99 10.77
N SER A 88 -13.01 -4.78 11.29
CA SER A 88 -14.14 -4.34 12.09
C SER A 88 -15.49 -4.39 11.37
N THR A 89 -15.50 -4.26 10.03
CA THR A 89 -16.70 -4.29 9.20
C THR A 89 -17.36 -5.69 9.20
N ILE A 90 -16.55 -6.74 9.30
CA ILE A 90 -17.00 -8.13 9.25
C ILE A 90 -17.05 -8.80 10.63
N THR A 91 -16.30 -8.30 11.63
CA THR A 91 -16.28 -8.89 12.96
C THR A 91 -17.62 -8.71 13.67
N GLY A 92 -18.32 -9.81 13.91
CA GLY A 92 -19.62 -9.81 14.61
C GLY A 92 -20.80 -9.24 13.80
N ASN A 93 -20.64 -8.99 12.50
CA ASN A 93 -21.69 -8.41 11.67
C ASN A 93 -22.00 -9.25 10.42
N TYR A 94 -22.81 -10.28 10.59
CA TYR A 94 -23.26 -11.17 9.50
C TYR A 94 -23.98 -10.43 8.37
N LYS A 95 -24.67 -9.32 8.66
CA LYS A 95 -25.36 -8.53 7.64
C LYS A 95 -24.36 -7.94 6.64
N ASN A 96 -23.23 -7.45 7.12
CA ASN A 96 -22.18 -6.91 6.26
C ASN A 96 -21.51 -8.02 5.44
N ILE A 97 -21.31 -9.21 6.00
CA ILE A 97 -20.76 -10.36 5.27
C ILE A 97 -21.66 -10.72 4.10
N ASN A 98 -22.97 -10.78 4.31
CA ASN A 98 -23.94 -11.07 3.25
C ASN A 98 -23.95 -9.99 2.17
N LEU A 99 -23.86 -8.69 2.53
CA LEU A 99 -23.77 -7.60 1.57
C LEU A 99 -22.48 -7.68 0.74
N ILE A 100 -21.35 -8.01 1.38
CA ILE A 100 -20.07 -8.21 0.68
C ILE A 100 -20.20 -9.38 -0.30
N LYS A 101 -20.75 -10.51 0.13
CA LYS A 101 -20.98 -11.69 -0.70
C LYS A 101 -21.82 -11.37 -1.94
N GLU A 102 -22.97 -10.71 -1.75
CA GLU A 102 -23.86 -10.32 -2.85
C GLU A 102 -23.19 -9.36 -3.83
N ALA A 103 -22.52 -8.33 -3.31
CA ALA A 103 -21.95 -7.29 -4.14
C ALA A 103 -20.63 -7.70 -4.79
N SER A 104 -19.84 -8.58 -4.16
CA SER A 104 -18.55 -9.03 -4.69
C SER A 104 -18.63 -10.33 -5.48
N HIS A 105 -19.77 -11.03 -5.45
CA HIS A 105 -19.96 -12.36 -6.02
C HIS A 105 -18.97 -13.42 -5.49
N LEU A 106 -18.42 -13.18 -4.29
CA LEU A 106 -17.51 -14.10 -3.60
C LEU A 106 -18.28 -15.12 -2.78
N ASP A 107 -17.71 -16.30 -2.63
CA ASP A 107 -18.24 -17.28 -1.70
C ASP A 107 -17.84 -16.92 -0.25
N GLU A 108 -18.67 -17.26 0.71
CA GLU A 108 -18.40 -17.00 2.13
C GLU A 108 -17.08 -17.66 2.58
N ASN A 109 -16.82 -18.86 2.08
CA ASN A 109 -15.56 -19.56 2.31
C ASN A 109 -14.32 -18.80 1.82
N ASP A 110 -14.42 -18.07 0.71
CA ASP A 110 -13.29 -17.31 0.17
C ASP A 110 -13.03 -16.06 1.01
N ILE A 111 -14.07 -15.42 1.53
CA ILE A 111 -13.97 -14.32 2.48
C ILE A 111 -13.28 -14.82 3.76
N PHE A 112 -13.73 -15.95 4.34
CA PHE A 112 -13.13 -16.51 5.55
C PHE A 112 -11.65 -16.94 5.33
N LYS A 113 -11.32 -17.58 4.22
CA LYS A 113 -9.93 -17.92 3.87
C LYS A 113 -9.05 -16.68 3.78
N ALA A 114 -9.55 -15.59 3.18
CA ALA A 114 -8.81 -14.33 3.09
C ALA A 114 -8.57 -13.72 4.48
N VAL A 115 -9.58 -13.76 5.36
CA VAL A 115 -9.47 -13.32 6.76
C VAL A 115 -8.42 -14.14 7.52
N GLN A 116 -8.46 -15.46 7.40
CA GLN A 116 -7.50 -16.35 8.07
C GLN A 116 -6.06 -16.12 7.57
N LYS A 117 -5.89 -15.96 6.25
CA LYS A 117 -4.56 -15.69 5.66
C LYS A 117 -3.98 -14.35 6.10
N GLN A 118 -4.84 -13.37 6.41
CA GLN A 118 -4.46 -12.01 6.79
C GLN A 118 -4.83 -11.70 8.25
N ILE A 119 -4.73 -12.68 9.14
CA ILE A 119 -5.22 -12.59 10.53
C ILE A 119 -4.59 -11.44 11.33
N ASN A 120 -3.34 -11.09 11.02
CA ASN A 120 -2.59 -9.99 11.66
C ASN A 120 -2.82 -8.64 11.00
N SER A 121 -3.61 -8.58 9.91
CA SER A 121 -3.95 -7.35 9.20
C SER A 121 -5.27 -6.80 9.70
N GLU A 122 -5.36 -5.49 9.87
CA GLU A 122 -6.62 -4.81 10.17
C GLU A 122 -7.43 -4.53 8.90
N LEU A 123 -6.78 -4.57 7.75
CA LEU A 123 -7.39 -4.43 6.44
C LEU A 123 -7.21 -5.72 5.66
N ILE A 124 -8.31 -6.30 5.21
CA ILE A 124 -8.33 -7.54 4.45
C ILE A 124 -8.49 -7.19 2.98
N GLU A 125 -7.57 -7.67 2.17
CA GLU A 125 -7.56 -7.50 0.72
C GLU A 125 -8.05 -8.77 0.05
N ILE A 126 -9.04 -8.65 -0.84
CA ILE A 126 -9.54 -9.77 -1.65
C ILE A 126 -9.61 -9.31 -3.10
N GLU A 127 -9.00 -10.08 -3.99
CA GLU A 127 -9.13 -9.86 -5.44
C GLU A 127 -10.53 -10.28 -5.90
N VAL A 128 -11.13 -9.44 -6.74
CA VAL A 128 -12.47 -9.66 -7.28
C VAL A 128 -12.47 -9.49 -8.79
N SER A 129 -13.43 -10.10 -9.46
CA SER A 129 -13.74 -9.79 -10.84
C SER A 129 -14.37 -8.40 -10.95
N ASN A 130 -14.44 -7.86 -12.17
CA ASN A 130 -14.96 -6.50 -12.39
C ASN A 130 -16.36 -6.34 -11.80
N LEU A 131 -16.47 -5.44 -10.83
CA LEU A 131 -17.72 -5.09 -10.16
C LEU A 131 -18.44 -3.98 -10.93
N GLU A 132 -19.77 -4.03 -10.93
CA GLU A 132 -20.61 -2.97 -11.45
C GLU A 132 -20.64 -1.76 -10.50
N LYS A 133 -20.89 -0.57 -11.04
CA LYS A 133 -20.95 0.67 -10.23
C LYS A 133 -21.93 0.57 -9.06
N LYS A 134 -23.08 -0.07 -9.26
CA LYS A 134 -24.10 -0.26 -8.21
C LYS A 134 -23.59 -1.08 -7.03
N ASP A 135 -22.73 -2.08 -7.29
CA ASP A 135 -22.19 -2.95 -6.26
C ASP A 135 -21.05 -2.27 -5.50
N ILE A 136 -20.23 -1.48 -6.22
CA ILE A 136 -19.23 -0.59 -5.61
C ILE A 136 -19.89 0.40 -4.63
N GLU A 137 -21.01 1.02 -5.02
CA GLU A 137 -21.75 1.93 -4.14
C GLU A 137 -22.30 1.23 -2.88
N LYS A 138 -22.80 -0.03 -3.02
CA LYS A 138 -23.25 -0.83 -1.86
C LYS A 138 -22.09 -1.12 -0.90
N LEU A 139 -20.93 -1.51 -1.43
CA LEU A 139 -19.73 -1.80 -0.65
C LEU A 139 -19.21 -0.55 0.07
N ASN A 140 -19.18 0.59 -0.60
CA ASN A 140 -18.75 1.85 0.00
C ASN A 140 -19.64 2.28 1.19
N LYS A 141 -20.96 2.00 1.15
CA LYS A 141 -21.88 2.30 2.27
C LYS A 141 -21.53 1.56 3.56
N ILE A 142 -20.82 0.44 3.48
CA ILE A 142 -20.39 -0.36 4.63
C ILE A 142 -18.88 -0.24 4.89
N ASN A 143 -18.24 0.85 4.44
CA ASN A 143 -16.80 1.11 4.58
C ASN A 143 -15.88 0.07 3.93
N VAL A 144 -16.35 -0.59 2.87
CA VAL A 144 -15.50 -1.44 2.02
C VAL A 144 -15.10 -0.63 0.80
N ILE A 145 -13.79 -0.54 0.55
CA ILE A 145 -13.24 0.20 -0.58
C ILE A 145 -13.00 -0.74 -1.72
N VAL A 146 -13.27 -0.27 -2.93
CA VAL A 146 -12.97 -0.97 -4.17
C VAL A 146 -11.95 -0.17 -4.96
N GLU A 147 -10.79 -0.78 -5.22
CA GLU A 147 -9.69 -0.11 -5.95
C GLU A 147 -9.07 -1.01 -7.00
N GLN A 148 -8.33 -0.40 -7.92
CA GLN A 148 -7.55 -1.12 -8.91
C GLN A 148 -6.11 -1.32 -8.41
N LYS A 149 -5.73 -2.57 -8.23
CA LYS A 149 -4.37 -2.98 -7.95
C LYS A 149 -3.65 -3.33 -9.25
N ILE A 150 -2.42 -2.85 -9.38
CA ILE A 150 -1.56 -3.13 -10.52
C ILE A 150 -0.55 -4.20 -10.10
N ASN A 151 -0.65 -5.37 -10.69
CA ASN A 151 0.29 -6.45 -10.46
C ASN A 151 1.54 -6.25 -11.31
N ARG A 152 2.71 -6.34 -10.66
CA ARG A 152 4.01 -6.11 -11.29
C ARG A 152 4.27 -7.06 -12.45
N TYR A 153 3.97 -8.33 -12.27
CA TYR A 153 4.24 -9.35 -13.28
C TYR A 153 2.95 -9.93 -13.84
N SER A 154 3.01 -10.32 -15.10
CA SER A 154 1.87 -10.96 -15.78
C SER A 154 1.61 -12.35 -15.20
N SER A 155 0.36 -12.83 -15.29
CA SER A 155 -0.02 -14.18 -14.89
C SER A 155 0.73 -15.28 -15.67
N ASN A 156 1.17 -14.96 -16.88
CA ASN A 156 1.93 -15.89 -17.74
C ASN A 156 3.41 -15.97 -17.39
N ASN A 157 3.89 -15.21 -16.40
CA ASN A 157 5.30 -15.15 -15.98
C ASN A 157 6.27 -14.93 -17.16
N LEU A 158 5.90 -14.03 -18.08
CA LEU A 158 6.70 -13.69 -19.24
C LEU A 158 8.07 -13.17 -18.82
N LEU A 159 9.16 -13.70 -19.42
CA LEU A 159 10.53 -13.30 -19.12
C LEU A 159 10.92 -13.47 -17.64
N SER A 160 10.39 -14.45 -16.93
CA SER A 160 10.58 -14.59 -15.48
C SER A 160 12.05 -14.59 -15.05
N HIS A 161 12.92 -15.32 -15.76
CA HIS A 161 14.34 -15.37 -15.48
C HIS A 161 15.09 -14.09 -15.87
N THR A 162 14.65 -13.41 -16.92
CA THR A 162 15.28 -12.20 -17.44
C THR A 162 14.89 -10.98 -16.60
N ILE A 163 13.59 -10.75 -16.42
CA ILE A 163 13.09 -9.66 -15.58
C ILE A 163 13.44 -9.92 -14.12
N GLY A 164 13.32 -11.18 -13.69
CA GLY A 164 13.51 -11.54 -12.30
C GLY A 164 12.32 -11.18 -11.43
N TYR A 165 12.56 -10.98 -10.13
CA TYR A 165 11.52 -10.65 -9.17
C TYR A 165 12.01 -9.72 -8.07
N ILE A 166 11.07 -9.13 -7.35
CA ILE A 166 11.30 -8.23 -6.22
C ILE A 166 10.92 -8.90 -4.90
N ASN A 167 11.56 -8.48 -3.84
CA ASN A 167 11.12 -8.77 -2.49
C ASN A 167 9.83 -7.97 -2.20
N GLN A 168 8.79 -8.64 -1.71
CA GLN A 168 7.49 -8.02 -1.46
C GLN A 168 7.51 -7.04 -0.28
N THR A 169 8.46 -7.18 0.65
CA THR A 169 8.53 -6.35 1.86
C THR A 169 9.22 -5.02 1.60
N ASP A 170 10.46 -5.07 1.10
CA ASP A 170 11.32 -3.88 0.92
C ASP A 170 11.36 -3.37 -0.53
N LYS A 171 10.65 -4.08 -1.44
CA LYS A 171 10.54 -3.76 -2.86
C LYS A 171 11.89 -3.72 -3.58
N ASN A 172 12.93 -4.35 -3.04
CA ASN A 172 14.22 -4.48 -3.71
C ASN A 172 14.19 -5.58 -4.77
N GLY A 173 14.91 -5.36 -5.87
CA GLY A 173 15.13 -6.39 -6.89
C GLY A 173 16.03 -7.49 -6.35
N VAL A 174 15.60 -8.75 -6.50
CA VAL A 174 16.31 -9.93 -6.01
C VAL A 174 17.09 -10.63 -7.11
N SER A 175 16.53 -10.68 -8.31
CA SER A 175 17.15 -11.34 -9.47
C SER A 175 16.89 -10.58 -10.76
N GLY A 176 17.58 -10.95 -11.83
CA GLY A 176 17.39 -10.44 -13.17
C GLY A 176 17.58 -8.93 -13.29
N ILE A 177 16.87 -8.30 -14.22
CA ILE A 177 16.85 -6.86 -14.46
C ILE A 177 16.38 -6.09 -13.25
N GLU A 178 15.41 -6.63 -12.50
CA GLU A 178 14.94 -6.02 -11.25
C GLU A 178 16.08 -5.79 -10.25
N LYS A 179 17.04 -6.72 -10.18
CA LYS A 179 18.23 -6.59 -9.33
C LYS A 179 19.28 -5.69 -9.95
N SER A 180 19.63 -5.91 -11.20
CA SER A 180 20.72 -5.18 -11.86
C SER A 180 20.43 -3.69 -12.02
N MET A 181 19.15 -3.32 -12.21
CA MET A 181 18.68 -1.93 -12.35
C MET A 181 17.88 -1.47 -11.13
N ASN A 182 18.22 -1.98 -9.94
CA ASN A 182 17.42 -1.69 -8.73
C ASN A 182 17.41 -0.20 -8.38
N SER A 183 18.52 0.49 -8.51
CA SER A 183 18.64 1.94 -8.25
C SER A 183 17.80 2.79 -9.20
N GLU A 184 17.76 2.40 -10.46
CA GLU A 184 17.03 3.11 -11.50
C GLU A 184 15.52 2.86 -11.39
N LEU A 185 15.12 1.65 -11.03
CA LEU A 185 13.70 1.27 -10.98
C LEU A 185 13.02 1.57 -9.65
N LYS A 186 13.76 1.66 -8.55
CA LYS A 186 13.20 1.87 -7.22
C LYS A 186 12.68 3.30 -7.04
N ASN A 187 11.62 3.45 -6.20
CA ASN A 187 10.99 4.73 -5.85
C ASN A 187 10.39 5.51 -7.02
N SER A 188 9.72 4.81 -7.92
CA SER A 188 8.81 5.39 -8.89
C SER A 188 7.40 5.51 -8.29
N ASN A 189 6.47 6.09 -9.02
CA ASN A 189 5.07 6.36 -8.65
C ASN A 189 4.40 5.30 -7.77
N GLU A 190 4.54 5.40 -6.46
CA GLU A 190 3.91 4.50 -5.49
C GLU A 190 2.47 4.93 -5.24
N LYS A 191 1.52 3.99 -5.45
CA LYS A 191 0.10 4.18 -5.10
C LYS A 191 -0.25 3.27 -3.92
N TYR A 192 -0.86 3.85 -2.90
CA TYR A 192 -1.32 3.10 -1.74
C TYR A 192 -2.60 3.70 -1.14
N ILE A 193 -3.37 2.86 -0.45
CA ILE A 193 -4.45 3.29 0.43
C ILE A 193 -3.91 3.35 1.85
N SER A 194 -4.19 4.43 2.55
CA SER A 194 -3.88 4.56 3.97
C SER A 194 -5.14 4.37 4.78
N VAL A 195 -5.06 3.50 5.77
CA VAL A 195 -6.16 3.25 6.72
C VAL A 195 -5.68 3.58 8.11
N PHE A 196 -6.40 4.46 8.81
CA PHE A 196 -6.10 4.74 10.21
C PHE A 196 -6.70 3.67 11.12
N LYS A 197 -5.87 3.11 11.98
CA LYS A 197 -6.33 2.37 13.15
C LYS A 197 -6.73 3.41 14.18
N ALA A 198 -8.04 3.60 14.38
CA ALA A 198 -8.53 4.39 15.51
C ALA A 198 -8.11 3.66 16.79
N GLY A 199 -7.10 4.22 17.47
CA GLY A 199 -6.70 3.71 18.78
C GLY A 199 -7.87 3.79 19.76
N ASP A 200 -7.71 3.17 20.91
CA ASP A 200 -8.66 2.88 21.99
C ASP A 200 -9.32 4.13 22.66
N LEU A 201 -9.48 5.20 21.93
CA LEU A 201 -10.12 6.45 22.38
C LEU A 201 -11.65 6.37 22.30
N GLY A 202 -12.25 5.27 22.78
CA GLY A 202 -13.67 5.20 23.09
C GLY A 202 -14.64 5.29 21.90
N VAL A 203 -14.15 5.28 20.67
CA VAL A 203 -14.99 5.18 19.48
C VAL A 203 -15.19 3.69 19.18
N LYS A 204 -16.32 3.19 19.62
CA LYS A 204 -16.79 1.86 19.18
C LYS A 204 -16.76 1.83 17.66
N ASN A 205 -15.97 0.93 17.12
CA ASN A 205 -15.92 0.50 15.74
C ASN A 205 -15.12 1.40 14.78
N GLY A 206 -13.90 1.02 14.57
CA GLY A 206 -13.52 0.98 13.21
C GLY A 206 -12.46 1.93 12.76
N LEU A 207 -11.78 1.37 11.90
CA LEU A 207 -10.93 2.02 10.91
C LEU A 207 -11.74 3.12 10.23
N LYS A 208 -11.39 4.37 10.49
CA LYS A 208 -11.88 5.48 9.71
C LYS A 208 -10.92 5.61 8.53
N LEU A 209 -11.43 5.33 7.35
CA LEU A 209 -10.75 5.72 6.13
C LEU A 209 -10.45 7.20 6.19
N VAL A 210 -9.19 7.55 6.05
CA VAL A 210 -8.83 8.91 5.71
C VAL A 210 -9.26 9.08 4.27
N GLU A 211 -10.27 9.90 4.06
CA GLU A 211 -10.63 10.39 2.74
C GLU A 211 -9.39 11.04 2.12
N GLY A 212 -8.86 10.37 1.15
CA GLY A 212 -7.68 10.78 0.41
C GLY A 212 -6.85 9.56 0.09
N SER A 213 -7.02 8.98 -1.09
CA SER A 213 -6.01 8.15 -1.70
C SER A 213 -4.75 9.02 -1.81
N ILE A 214 -3.85 8.89 -0.85
CA ILE A 214 -2.58 9.59 -0.90
C ILE A 214 -1.74 8.85 -1.94
N SER A 215 -1.94 9.20 -3.20
CA SER A 215 -0.95 8.91 -4.21
C SER A 215 0.22 9.84 -3.94
N LYS A 216 1.29 9.33 -3.37
CA LYS A 216 2.56 10.03 -3.39
C LYS A 216 3.06 9.93 -4.83
N VAL A 217 2.68 10.90 -5.64
CA VAL A 217 3.18 11.05 -7.00
C VAL A 217 4.62 11.52 -6.87
N SER A 218 5.55 10.60 -6.95
CA SER A 218 6.93 10.97 -7.29
C SER A 218 6.91 11.33 -8.77
N ASN A 219 7.21 12.56 -9.13
CA ASN A 219 7.23 13.05 -10.53
C ASN A 219 8.37 12.45 -11.38
N ASN A 220 9.05 11.41 -10.92
CA ASN A 220 10.07 10.69 -11.65
C ASN A 220 9.49 9.36 -12.14
N ASP A 221 8.93 9.37 -13.34
CA ASP A 221 8.63 8.14 -14.08
C ASP A 221 9.93 7.48 -14.52
N LYS A 222 10.49 6.70 -13.61
CA LYS A 222 11.66 5.88 -13.92
C LYS A 222 11.22 4.75 -14.84
N THR A 223 11.90 4.58 -15.95
CA THR A 223 11.57 3.53 -16.91
C THR A 223 12.86 2.89 -17.42
N SER A 224 12.76 1.65 -17.85
CA SER A 224 13.85 0.96 -18.53
C SER A 224 13.33 0.35 -19.82
N LYS A 225 14.13 0.41 -20.89
CA LYS A 225 13.78 -0.15 -22.19
C LYS A 225 14.74 -1.26 -22.57
N LEU A 226 14.19 -2.42 -22.94
CA LEU A 226 14.95 -3.57 -23.38
C LEU A 226 14.97 -3.69 -24.90
N THR A 227 15.91 -4.46 -25.42
CA THR A 227 15.97 -4.86 -26.84
C THR A 227 14.98 -5.97 -27.18
N ILE A 228 14.36 -6.57 -26.19
CA ILE A 228 13.36 -7.66 -26.33
C ILE A 228 12.15 -7.20 -27.14
N ASP A 229 11.70 -8.06 -28.07
CA ASP A 229 10.42 -7.92 -28.73
C ASP A 229 9.38 -8.83 -28.06
N SER A 230 8.38 -8.23 -27.45
CA SER A 230 7.36 -8.96 -26.69
C SER A 230 6.52 -9.93 -27.53
N ASN A 231 6.39 -9.69 -28.83
CA ASN A 231 5.67 -10.58 -29.73
C ASN A 231 6.49 -11.83 -30.05
N ILE A 232 7.79 -11.65 -30.32
CA ILE A 232 8.72 -12.77 -30.56
C ILE A 232 8.84 -13.57 -29.25
N GLN A 233 9.02 -12.88 -28.11
CA GLN A 233 9.11 -13.50 -26.81
C GLN A 233 7.91 -14.41 -26.48
N LYS A 234 6.69 -13.91 -26.68
CA LYS A 234 5.46 -14.69 -26.42
C LYS A 234 5.36 -15.94 -27.31
N LYS A 235 5.80 -15.84 -28.57
CA LYS A 235 5.84 -17.00 -29.47
C LYS A 235 6.90 -18.01 -29.03
N LEU A 236 8.09 -17.53 -28.67
CA LEU A 236 9.18 -18.37 -28.17
C LEU A 236 8.75 -19.14 -26.92
N GLU A 237 8.19 -18.48 -25.92
CA GLU A 237 7.76 -19.15 -24.69
C GLU A 237 6.69 -20.21 -24.95
N LYS A 238 5.71 -19.93 -25.81
CA LYS A 238 4.70 -20.93 -26.22
C LYS A 238 5.27 -22.17 -26.89
N ILE A 239 6.41 -22.04 -27.58
CA ILE A 239 7.08 -23.17 -28.20
C ILE A 239 7.83 -23.97 -27.13
N VAL A 240 8.61 -23.26 -26.30
CA VAL A 240 9.45 -23.87 -25.26
C VAL A 240 8.59 -24.48 -24.13
N ASP A 241 7.40 -23.95 -23.86
CA ASP A 241 6.46 -24.53 -22.88
C ASP A 241 5.94 -25.94 -23.26
N LYS A 242 6.14 -26.36 -24.50
CA LYS A 242 5.79 -27.73 -24.96
C LYS A 242 6.89 -28.74 -24.73
N GLU A 243 8.10 -28.26 -24.41
CA GLU A 243 9.26 -29.11 -24.13
C GLU A 243 9.22 -29.57 -22.67
N GLU A 244 9.36 -30.88 -22.45
CA GLU A 244 9.36 -31.47 -21.11
C GLU A 244 10.71 -31.33 -20.40
N ASN A 245 11.79 -31.21 -21.17
CA ASN A 245 13.15 -31.13 -20.64
C ASN A 245 13.55 -29.68 -20.28
N PRO A 246 14.41 -29.50 -19.27
CA PRO A 246 15.01 -28.20 -18.99
C PRO A 246 15.71 -27.65 -20.24
N SER A 247 15.39 -26.44 -20.60
CA SER A 247 15.85 -25.82 -21.84
C SER A 247 16.08 -24.33 -21.69
N ALA A 248 16.98 -23.79 -22.52
CA ALA A 248 17.20 -22.36 -22.64
C ALA A 248 17.37 -22.00 -24.11
N VAL A 249 16.69 -20.94 -24.54
CA VAL A 249 16.73 -20.47 -25.93
C VAL A 249 16.95 -18.96 -25.93
N VAL A 250 17.83 -18.51 -26.83
CA VAL A 250 18.09 -17.07 -27.06
C VAL A 250 17.96 -16.80 -28.56
N ILE A 251 17.23 -15.74 -28.90
CA ILE A 251 17.10 -15.22 -30.27
C ILE A 251 17.76 -13.86 -30.33
N SER A 252 18.76 -13.71 -31.19
CA SER A 252 19.50 -12.45 -31.38
C SER A 252 19.45 -11.99 -32.83
N ASN A 253 19.57 -10.68 -33.02
CA ASN A 253 19.80 -10.07 -34.32
C ASN A 253 21.29 -10.18 -34.66
N ILE A 254 21.62 -10.88 -35.73
CA ILE A 254 23.02 -11.14 -36.13
C ILE A 254 23.76 -9.85 -36.51
N GLN A 255 23.05 -8.86 -37.04
CA GLN A 255 23.65 -7.62 -37.51
C GLN A 255 23.95 -6.64 -36.38
N THR A 256 23.05 -6.58 -35.37
CA THR A 256 23.17 -5.59 -34.28
C THR A 256 23.65 -6.20 -32.95
N GLY A 257 23.63 -7.52 -32.84
CA GLY A 257 23.90 -8.23 -31.58
C GLY A 257 22.80 -8.11 -30.52
N GLU A 258 21.69 -7.42 -30.83
CA GLU A 258 20.57 -7.25 -29.90
C GLU A 258 19.88 -8.58 -29.61
N ILE A 259 19.58 -8.83 -28.34
CA ILE A 259 18.75 -9.97 -27.92
C ILE A 259 17.28 -9.59 -28.11
N LEU A 260 16.59 -10.31 -28.99
CA LEU A 260 15.18 -10.09 -29.32
C LEU A 260 14.22 -10.89 -28.45
N ALA A 261 14.64 -12.09 -28.04
CA ALA A 261 13.88 -12.94 -27.13
C ALA A 261 14.83 -13.90 -26.40
N MET A 262 14.50 -14.26 -25.16
CA MET A 262 15.22 -15.26 -24.40
C MET A 262 14.32 -15.90 -23.34
N THR A 263 14.45 -17.22 -23.17
CA THR A 263 13.66 -17.94 -22.18
C THR A 263 14.45 -19.12 -21.63
N SER A 264 14.11 -19.51 -20.41
CA SER A 264 14.65 -20.70 -19.74
C SER A 264 13.53 -21.48 -19.06
N ARG A 265 13.69 -22.79 -18.99
CA ARG A 265 12.74 -23.68 -18.32
C ARG A 265 13.50 -24.63 -17.36
N PRO A 266 12.91 -24.97 -16.21
CA PRO A 266 11.56 -24.64 -15.76
C PRO A 266 11.36 -23.17 -15.45
N ASN A 267 10.11 -22.68 -15.64
CA ASN A 267 9.71 -21.33 -15.31
C ASN A 267 9.29 -21.21 -13.83
N PHE A 268 9.21 -20.00 -13.28
CA PHE A 268 8.74 -19.77 -11.93
C PHE A 268 7.70 -18.65 -11.87
N LYS A 269 6.86 -18.68 -10.81
CA LYS A 269 5.84 -17.66 -10.58
C LYS A 269 6.45 -16.45 -9.87
N GLN A 270 6.68 -15.36 -10.62
CA GLN A 270 7.30 -14.13 -10.10
C GLN A 270 6.49 -13.48 -8.96
N ASN A 271 5.15 -13.55 -9.02
CA ASN A 271 4.27 -13.02 -8.00
C ASN A 271 4.23 -13.89 -6.72
N ASN A 272 4.62 -15.19 -6.80
CA ASN A 272 4.60 -16.14 -5.69
C ASN A 272 5.81 -17.06 -5.70
N ILE A 273 6.98 -16.52 -5.39
CA ILE A 273 8.25 -17.27 -5.40
C ILE A 273 8.26 -18.42 -4.41
N LYS A 274 7.61 -18.27 -3.23
CA LYS A 274 7.57 -19.33 -2.21
C LYS A 274 6.94 -20.61 -2.74
N GLU A 275 5.91 -20.52 -3.55
CA GLU A 275 5.27 -21.67 -4.20
C GLU A 275 6.21 -22.36 -5.19
N SER A 276 7.06 -21.59 -5.87
CA SER A 276 8.00 -22.11 -6.85
C SER A 276 9.21 -22.80 -6.20
N LEU A 277 9.69 -22.29 -5.06
CA LEU A 277 10.82 -22.88 -4.32
C LEU A 277 10.46 -24.20 -3.61
N ASN A 278 9.19 -24.39 -3.24
CA ASN A 278 8.73 -25.61 -2.56
C ASN A 278 8.47 -26.79 -3.52
N LYS A 279 8.66 -26.61 -4.82
CA LYS A 279 8.48 -27.67 -5.84
C LYS A 279 9.77 -28.35 -6.27
N ASN A 280 10.90 -27.92 -5.74
CA ASN A 280 12.21 -28.53 -5.87
C ASN A 280 12.54 -29.22 -4.53
#